data_8f1f32ed47c2e39e2d4158b76ffb1ffe
#
_entry.id   8f1f32ed47c2e39e2d4158b76ffb1ffe
#
_cell.length_a   1.000
_cell.length_b   1.000
_cell.length_c   1.000
_cell.angle_alpha   90.00
_cell.angle_beta   90.00
_cell.angle_gamma   90.00
#
_symmetry.space_group_name_H-M   'P 1'
#
loop_
_entity.id
_entity.type
_entity.pdbx_description
1 polymer ?
#
loop_
_entity_poly.entity_id
_entity_poly.type
_entity_poly.pdbx_seq_one_letter_code
_entity_poly.pdbx_strand_id
1 'polypeptide(L)' 'MKVVFIEVVRGFLKNFYKELGQKEISIVPIKGDVIQRDGSNWEVILRRFMFDDKKGDYIKVYIEPYKL' A
#
# COMPACT_ATOMS: atom_id res chain seq x y z
N MET A 1 -8.63 -8.49 7.59
CA MET A 1 -8.87 -7.73 6.35
C MET A 1 -7.71 -7.92 5.39
N LYS A 2 -8.01 -8.31 4.18
CA LYS A 2 -6.98 -8.49 3.15
C LYS A 2 -6.47 -7.14 2.67
N VAL A 3 -5.16 -6.95 2.72
CA VAL A 3 -4.50 -5.72 2.26
C VAL A 3 -3.49 -6.05 1.17
N VAL A 4 -3.56 -5.30 0.08
CA VAL A 4 -2.60 -5.38 -1.02
C VAL A 4 -1.71 -4.14 -0.94
N PHE A 5 -0.41 -4.35 -0.80
CA PHE A 5 0.57 -3.25 -0.76
C PHE A 5 1.04 -2.92 -2.16
N ILE A 6 1.02 -1.64 -2.49
CA ILE A 6 1.41 -1.15 -3.82
C ILE A 6 2.46 -0.06 -3.63
N GLU A 7 3.63 -0.27 -4.22
CA GLU A 7 4.67 0.75 -4.24
C GLU A 7 4.37 1.79 -5.30
N VAL A 8 4.41 3.06 -4.91
CA VAL A 8 4.34 4.18 -5.85
C VAL A 8 5.77 4.51 -6.27
N VAL A 9 6.06 4.29 -7.56
CA VAL A 9 7.36 4.62 -8.12
C VAL A 9 7.18 5.90 -8.95
N ARG A 10 7.77 6.99 -8.47
CA ARG A 10 7.62 8.28 -9.12
C ARG A 10 8.53 8.37 -10.32
N GLY A 11 7.94 8.56 -11.51
CA GLY A 11 8.65 8.73 -12.74
C GLY A 11 8.67 10.20 -13.18
N PHE A 12 9.44 10.48 -14.23
CA PHE A 12 9.57 11.84 -14.76
C PHE A 12 8.26 12.34 -15.37
N LEU A 13 7.61 11.51 -16.19
CA LEU A 13 6.37 11.88 -16.88
C LEU A 13 5.12 11.38 -16.18
N LYS A 14 5.21 10.25 -15.50
CA LYS A 14 4.08 9.63 -14.79
C LYS A 14 4.60 8.73 -13.69
N ASN A 15 3.71 8.41 -12.75
CA ASN A 15 4.00 7.44 -11.71
C ASN A 15 3.72 6.03 -12.18
N PHE A 16 4.49 5.08 -11.67
CA PHE A 16 4.27 3.66 -11.88
C PHE A 16 3.83 3.04 -10.56
N TYR A 17 3.12 1.92 -10.65
CA TYR A 17 2.58 1.23 -9.48
C TYR A 17 3.01 -0.21 -9.54
N LYS A 18 3.65 -0.68 -8.46
CA LYS A 18 4.15 -2.04 -8.38
C LYS A 18 3.49 -2.74 -7.21
N GLU A 19 2.79 -3.84 -7.49
CA GLU A 19 2.20 -4.64 -6.42
C GLU A 19 3.30 -5.41 -5.71
N LEU A 20 3.38 -5.24 -4.38
CA LEU A 20 4.41 -5.87 -3.56
C LEU A 20 3.91 -7.16 -2.91
N GLY A 21 2.61 -7.38 -2.89
CA GLY A 21 2.03 -8.57 -2.29
C GLY A 21 0.83 -8.23 -1.41
N GLN A 22 0.28 -9.26 -0.80
CA GLN A 22 -0.91 -9.11 0.02
C GLN A 22 -0.68 -9.73 1.39
N LYS A 23 -1.42 -9.25 2.38
CA LYS A 23 -1.31 -9.72 3.74
C LYS A 23 -2.65 -9.57 4.44
N GLU A 24 -2.97 -10.51 5.30
CA GLU A 24 -4.14 -10.40 6.17
C GLU A 24 -3.73 -9.64 7.42
N ILE A 25 -4.37 -8.49 7.68
CA ILE A 25 -4.05 -7.67 8.84
C ILE A 25 -5.32 -7.17 9.50
N SER A 26 -5.25 -6.96 10.82
CA SER A 26 -6.40 -6.50 11.62
C SER A 26 -6.46 -4.98 11.73
N ILE A 27 -5.30 -4.31 11.68
CA ILE A 27 -5.22 -2.85 11.75
C ILE A 27 -4.59 -2.36 10.46
N VAL A 28 -5.38 -1.63 9.65
CA VAL A 28 -4.93 -1.13 8.36
C VAL A 28 -4.26 0.22 8.53
N PRO A 29 -3.01 0.38 8.03
CA PRO A 29 -2.35 1.68 8.12
C PRO A 29 -3.07 2.74 7.29
N ILE A 30 -2.94 3.98 7.74
CA ILE A 30 -3.57 5.13 7.09
C ILE A 30 -2.51 6.10 6.58
N LYS A 31 -2.94 7.07 5.77
CA LYS A 31 -2.06 8.11 5.23
C LYS A 31 -1.19 8.73 6.31
N GLY A 32 0.10 8.79 6.07
CA GLY A 32 1.07 9.38 6.98
C GLY A 32 1.72 8.37 7.92
N ASP A 33 1.17 7.17 8.06
CA ASP A 33 1.82 6.14 8.86
C ASP A 33 3.12 5.69 8.21
N VAL A 34 4.08 5.32 9.06
CA VAL A 34 5.33 4.71 8.60
C VAL A 34 5.29 3.24 8.97
N ILE A 35 5.51 2.39 7.98
CA ILE A 35 5.56 0.94 8.19
C ILE A 35 6.95 0.42 7.84
N GLN A 36 7.36 -0.64 8.53
CA GLN A 36 8.59 -1.34 8.20
C GLN A 36 8.24 -2.66 7.51
N ARG A 37 8.83 -2.90 6.35
CA ARG A 37 8.60 -4.09 5.57
C ARG A 37 9.92 -4.53 4.95
N ASP A 38 10.32 -5.77 5.23
CA ASP A 38 11.55 -6.37 4.70
C ASP A 38 12.79 -5.50 4.94
N GLY A 39 12.87 -4.92 6.14
CA GLY A 39 14.03 -4.12 6.54
C GLY A 39 14.04 -2.69 6.04
N SER A 40 13.03 -2.29 5.28
CA SER A 40 12.91 -0.92 4.77
C SER A 40 11.72 -0.22 5.40
N ASN A 41 11.82 1.10 5.52
CA ASN A 41 10.73 1.93 6.01
C ASN A 41 9.98 2.54 4.84
N TRP A 42 8.66 2.57 4.97
CA TRP A 42 7.75 3.06 3.94
C TRP A 42 6.75 4.02 4.55
N GLU A 43 6.38 5.03 3.80
CA GLU A 43 5.30 5.94 4.20
C GLU A 43 4.03 5.60 3.43
N VAL A 44 2.90 5.58 4.14
CA VAL A 44 1.60 5.33 3.52
C VAL A 44 1.11 6.61 2.88
N ILE A 45 0.87 6.56 1.55
CA ILE A 45 0.41 7.69 0.77
C ILE A 45 -1.11 7.81 0.85
N LEU A 46 -1.80 6.69 0.62
CA LEU A 46 -3.24 6.61 0.73
C LEU A 46 -3.66 5.15 0.82
N ARG A 47 -4.88 4.93 1.26
CA ARG A 47 -5.52 3.61 1.19
C ARG A 47 -6.79 3.73 0.37
N ARG A 48 -7.07 2.68 -0.39
CA ARG A 48 -8.27 2.62 -1.22
C ARG A 48 -9.04 1.36 -0.89
N PHE A 49 -10.32 1.53 -0.55
CA PHE A 49 -11.20 0.41 -0.30
C PHE A 49 -11.72 -0.12 -1.64
N MET A 50 -11.53 -1.41 -1.86
CA MET A 50 -11.96 -2.09 -3.08
C MET A 50 -13.13 -2.99 -2.74
N PHE A 51 -14.30 -2.65 -3.28
CA PHE A 51 -15.50 -3.43 -3.08
C PHE A 51 -15.71 -4.29 -4.33
N ASP A 52 -15.51 -5.60 -4.17
CA ASP A 52 -15.56 -6.55 -5.27
C ASP A 52 -16.53 -7.68 -4.91
N ASP A 53 -17.66 -7.74 -5.60
CA ASP A 53 -18.71 -8.70 -5.30
C ASP A 53 -18.31 -10.14 -5.64
N LYS A 54 -17.31 -10.33 -6.49
CA LYS A 54 -16.84 -11.65 -6.89
C LYS A 54 -15.69 -12.16 -6.06
N LYS A 55 -14.71 -11.28 -5.79
CA LYS A 55 -13.46 -11.66 -5.11
C LYS A 55 -13.46 -11.33 -3.62
N GLY A 56 -14.50 -10.67 -3.14
CA GLY A 56 -14.54 -10.16 -1.78
C GLY A 56 -13.85 -8.80 -1.66
N ASP A 57 -14.13 -8.11 -0.58
CA ASP A 57 -13.61 -6.78 -0.36
C ASP A 57 -12.17 -6.82 0.12
N TYR A 58 -11.39 -5.84 -0.28
CA TYR A 58 -10.01 -5.73 0.14
C TYR A 58 -9.57 -4.26 0.12
N ILE A 59 -8.38 -3.99 0.64
CA ILE A 59 -7.86 -2.63 0.71
C ILE A 59 -6.51 -2.59 -0.01
N LYS A 60 -6.34 -1.60 -0.89
CA LYS A 60 -5.03 -1.28 -1.46
C LYS A 60 -4.38 -0.21 -0.62
N VAL A 61 -3.16 -0.45 -0.17
CA VAL A 61 -2.36 0.52 0.57
C VAL A 61 -1.18 0.93 -0.30
N TYR A 62 -1.17 2.20 -0.69
CA TYR A 62 -0.12 2.76 -1.54
C TYR A 62 0.98 3.31 -0.65
N ILE A 63 2.21 2.87 -0.91
CA ILE A 63 3.37 3.22 -0.10
C ILE A 63 4.52 3.70 -0.97
N GLU A 64 5.38 4.53 -0.39
CA GLU A 64 6.63 4.94 -1.02
C GLU A 64 7.75 4.91 0.02
N PRO A 65 9.03 4.82 -0.40
CA PRO A 65 10.12 4.80 0.56
C PRO A 65 10.07 6.00 1.49
N TYR A 66 10.18 5.73 2.79
CA TYR A 66 10.23 6.78 3.79
C TYR A 66 11.67 7.27 3.94
N LYS A 67 11.88 8.55 3.74
CA LYS A 67 13.19 9.16 3.86
C LYS A 67 13.31 9.85 5.21
N LEU A 68 14.27 9.38 5.96
CA LEU A 68 14.62 9.99 7.24
C LEU A 68 15.48 11.24 7.05
#